data_f00a20a4d69f11cc0f439774d1395f81
#
_entry.id   f00a20a4d69f11cc0f439774d1395f81
#
_cell.length_a   1.000
_cell.length_b   1.000
_cell.length_c   1.000
_cell.angle_alpha   90.00
_cell.angle_beta   90.00
_cell.angle_gamma   90.00
#
_symmetry.space_group_name_H-M   'P 1'
#
loop_
_entity.id
_entity.type
_entity.pdbx_description
1 polymer ?
#
loop_
_entity_poly.entity_id
_entity_poly.type
_entity_poly.pdbx_seq_one_letter_code
_entity_poly.pdbx_strand_id
1 'polypeptide(L)'
;HLLSRRQRQMCIRDRGYTVFKNICAGMYYGSYSLPTYETRWNMDAFVLTTIVPFVIMLLVNLVLISKRLKLTPLKFLRRDLSTSKKQKAVKLPDIRFFDRFRLRIILQNKSSYITLFVGIVFANILLLFGMMMAPLLDHYQEQTVDNMIADYQYILNVPDEIDEDDTYTLYGALSRFLTPSLETENKKAEKFCMESLETIPGKRDSESVTVYGTQQGSHYMKADFPDEGVYISDGYAEKYNIKTGDTIWLKETYGDKTYSFAVKGIYVYPSGLSVFMSMPQFCRVFEKSDTYFNGYFSNEKITDIEEAYIASTITQDDLTKISRQLDVSMGNMFQLINVFAVLLFALLIYLLTKLIIEKNEHSISMVKILGYENDEIVRLYLVSTSWVVAVSVLLSLWIATWTIKVIYVYMMAEFSGWLSLYIEPAIYWKMFLMGMAVYALVALLQFFRISKIPMETALKNIE
;
A
#
# COMPACT_ATOMS: atom_id res chain seq x y z
N HIS A 1 35.71 1.64 28.95
CA HIS A 1 34.40 1.06 28.56
C HIS A 1 33.37 2.08 28.06
N LEU A 2 33.33 3.31 28.57
CA LEU A 2 32.39 4.36 28.14
C LEU A 2 32.74 4.98 26.79
N LEU A 3 34.04 5.16 26.48
CA LEU A 3 34.52 5.68 25.19
C LEU A 3 34.23 4.71 24.04
N SER A 4 34.41 3.40 24.27
CA SER A 4 34.12 2.34 23.30
C SER A 4 32.62 2.26 22.96
N ARG A 5 31.71 2.52 23.91
CA ARG A 5 30.28 2.57 23.67
C ARG A 5 29.87 3.83 22.85
N ARG A 6 30.45 5.00 23.17
CA ARG A 6 30.21 6.24 22.38
C ARG A 6 30.71 6.09 20.94
N GLN A 7 31.89 5.51 20.75
CA GLN A 7 32.45 5.27 19.42
C GLN A 7 31.62 4.30 18.60
N ARG A 8 31.08 3.21 19.21
CA ARG A 8 30.14 2.30 18.56
C ARG A 8 28.81 2.96 18.18
N GLN A 9 28.28 3.82 19.03
CA GLN A 9 27.05 4.56 18.71
C GLN A 9 27.23 5.57 17.58
N MET A 10 28.37 6.26 17.50
CA MET A 10 28.71 7.13 16.36
C MET A 10 28.84 6.33 15.06
N CYS A 11 29.55 5.20 15.09
CA CYS A 11 29.70 4.35 13.90
C CYS A 11 28.37 3.75 13.41
N ILE A 12 27.44 3.42 14.31
CA ILE A 12 26.11 2.92 13.93
C ILE A 12 25.30 4.04 13.27
N ARG A 13 25.35 5.25 13.80
CA ARG A 13 24.69 6.42 13.23
C ARG A 13 25.20 6.77 11.84
N ASP A 14 26.50 6.81 11.66
CA ASP A 14 27.14 7.16 10.38
C ASP A 14 26.90 6.08 9.31
N ARG A 15 26.92 4.80 9.70
CA ARG A 15 26.57 3.69 8.80
C ARG A 15 25.10 3.69 8.43
N GLY A 16 24.19 3.94 9.39
CA GLY A 16 22.77 4.06 9.13
C GLY A 16 22.47 5.19 8.16
N TYR A 17 23.08 6.35 8.35
CA TYR A 17 22.96 7.48 7.44
C TYR A 17 23.48 7.15 6.02
N THR A 18 24.67 6.55 5.90
CA THR A 18 25.27 6.19 4.60
C THR A 18 24.42 5.17 3.86
N VAL A 19 23.91 4.14 4.55
CA VAL A 19 23.02 3.13 3.97
C VAL A 19 21.74 3.78 3.46
N PHE A 20 21.10 4.64 4.28
CA PHE A 20 19.85 5.29 3.89
C PHE A 20 20.03 6.27 2.74
N LYS A 21 21.13 7.04 2.74
CA LYS A 21 21.51 7.92 1.63
C LYS A 21 21.66 7.14 0.32
N ASN A 22 22.34 5.99 0.36
CA ASN A 22 22.54 5.16 -0.83
C ASN A 22 21.23 4.55 -1.34
N ILE A 23 20.32 4.16 -0.44
CA ILE A 23 19.00 3.64 -0.81
C ILE A 23 18.17 4.75 -1.47
N CYS A 24 18.08 5.93 -0.85
CA CYS A 24 17.37 7.07 -1.42
C CYS A 24 17.96 7.51 -2.76
N ALA A 25 19.29 7.56 -2.86
CA ALA A 25 19.95 7.87 -4.11
C ALA A 25 19.62 6.82 -5.20
N GLY A 26 19.66 5.53 -4.84
CA GLY A 26 19.33 4.44 -5.77
C GLY A 26 17.90 4.51 -6.32
N MET A 27 16.94 4.95 -5.53
CA MET A 27 15.55 5.14 -5.97
C MET A 27 15.40 6.18 -7.09
N TYR A 28 16.22 7.25 -7.05
CA TYR A 28 16.11 8.34 -8.00
C TYR A 28 17.06 8.20 -9.19
N TYR A 29 18.26 7.63 -9.00
CA TYR A 29 19.24 7.46 -10.08
C TYR A 29 18.80 6.47 -11.16
N GLY A 30 17.88 5.57 -10.88
CA GLY A 30 17.28 4.68 -11.88
C GLY A 30 16.36 5.38 -12.87
N SER A 31 15.82 6.55 -12.50
CA SER A 31 14.77 7.25 -13.25
C SER A 31 15.14 8.66 -13.66
N TYR A 32 16.11 9.29 -12.97
CA TYR A 32 16.47 10.69 -13.19
C TYR A 32 17.98 10.89 -13.18
N SER A 33 18.47 11.72 -14.10
CA SER A 33 19.83 12.24 -14.06
C SER A 33 19.89 13.44 -13.11
N LEU A 34 20.05 13.17 -11.81
CA LEU A 34 20.10 14.19 -10.78
C LEU A 34 21.54 14.57 -10.43
N PRO A 35 21.79 15.83 -10.04
CA PRO A 35 23.08 16.25 -9.51
C PRO A 35 23.39 15.50 -8.20
N THR A 36 24.65 15.55 -7.78
CA THR A 36 25.10 14.89 -6.54
C THR A 36 24.32 15.41 -5.33
N TYR A 37 23.81 14.46 -4.51
CA TYR A 37 23.05 14.80 -3.31
C TYR A 37 23.89 15.57 -2.29
N GLU A 38 23.45 16.77 -1.95
CA GLU A 38 23.94 17.52 -0.81
C GLU A 38 23.03 17.31 0.38
N THR A 39 23.64 16.95 1.51
CA THR A 39 22.90 16.75 2.75
C THR A 39 22.60 18.08 3.40
N ARG A 40 21.33 18.42 3.50
CA ARG A 40 20.89 19.60 4.28
C ARG A 40 20.27 19.16 5.60
N TRP A 41 20.62 19.89 6.66
CA TRP A 41 19.99 19.70 7.96
C TRP A 41 18.55 20.16 7.90
N ASN A 42 17.61 19.27 8.24
CA ASN A 42 16.19 19.61 8.38
C ASN A 42 15.79 19.51 9.85
N MET A 43 15.36 20.63 10.42
CA MET A 43 14.99 20.74 11.84
C MET A 43 13.71 19.95 12.13
N ASP A 44 12.73 19.96 11.24
CA ASP A 44 11.47 19.24 11.41
C ASP A 44 11.71 17.72 11.42
N ALA A 45 12.53 17.22 10.50
CA ALA A 45 12.92 15.83 10.48
C ALA A 45 13.64 15.43 11.77
N PHE A 46 14.55 16.29 12.31
CA PHE A 46 15.22 16.03 13.57
C PHE A 46 14.25 16.00 14.76
N VAL A 47 13.31 16.92 14.82
CA VAL A 47 12.29 16.97 15.87
C VAL A 47 11.43 15.70 15.82
N LEU A 48 10.91 15.34 14.66
CA LEU A 48 10.02 14.18 14.49
C LEU A 48 10.74 12.84 14.73
N THR A 49 11.99 12.70 14.33
CA THR A 49 12.73 11.43 14.42
C THR A 49 13.51 11.26 15.71
N THR A 50 13.87 12.33 16.40
CA THR A 50 14.71 12.27 17.59
C THR A 50 13.99 12.78 18.83
N ILE A 51 13.45 14.01 18.80
CA ILE A 51 12.85 14.64 19.98
C ILE A 51 11.53 13.97 20.35
N VAL A 52 10.64 13.74 19.37
CA VAL A 52 9.33 13.12 19.63
C VAL A 52 9.47 11.70 20.20
N PRO A 53 10.24 10.77 19.62
CA PRO A 53 10.46 9.45 20.21
C PRO A 53 11.13 9.51 21.59
N PHE A 54 12.08 10.42 21.79
CA PHE A 54 12.72 10.61 23.09
C PHE A 54 11.72 11.05 24.16
N VAL A 55 10.87 12.04 23.86
CA VAL A 55 9.83 12.53 24.78
C VAL A 55 8.83 11.42 25.10
N ILE A 56 8.39 10.66 24.10
CA ILE A 56 7.47 9.53 24.31
C ILE A 56 8.13 8.48 25.23
N MET A 57 9.37 8.09 24.97
CA MET A 57 10.10 7.13 25.80
C MET A 57 10.30 7.66 27.22
N LEU A 58 10.61 8.93 27.39
CA LEU A 58 10.76 9.59 28.70
C LEU A 58 9.44 9.56 29.47
N LEU A 59 8.33 9.94 28.84
CA LEU A 59 7.00 9.95 29.47
C LEU A 59 6.58 8.53 29.89
N VAL A 60 6.73 7.54 29.01
CA VAL A 60 6.43 6.15 29.32
C VAL A 60 7.26 5.65 30.50
N ASN A 61 8.57 5.92 30.50
CA ASN A 61 9.45 5.52 31.59
C ASN A 61 9.09 6.23 32.90
N LEU A 62 8.80 7.54 32.89
CA LEU A 62 8.37 8.28 34.06
C LEU A 62 7.08 7.70 34.65
N VAL A 63 6.09 7.39 33.81
CA VAL A 63 4.83 6.79 34.28
C VAL A 63 5.07 5.40 34.88
N LEU A 64 5.91 4.57 34.25
CA LEU A 64 6.22 3.23 34.73
C LEU A 64 7.02 3.27 36.06
N ILE A 65 8.02 4.15 36.13
CA ILE A 65 8.84 4.33 37.34
C ILE A 65 8.00 4.90 38.48
N SER A 66 7.19 5.94 38.24
CA SER A 66 6.30 6.52 39.23
C SER A 66 5.31 5.53 39.80
N LYS A 67 4.76 4.63 38.96
CA LYS A 67 3.90 3.53 39.43
C LYS A 67 4.65 2.52 40.30
N ARG A 68 5.93 2.24 40.00
CA ARG A 68 6.76 1.31 40.79
C ARG A 68 7.27 1.93 42.09
N LEU A 69 7.61 3.23 42.08
CA LEU A 69 8.05 3.97 43.28
C LEU A 69 6.94 4.15 44.31
N LYS A 70 5.67 4.06 43.94
CA LYS A 70 4.52 4.05 44.85
C LYS A 70 4.40 2.77 45.68
N LEU A 71 5.26 1.76 45.44
CA LEU A 71 5.32 0.56 46.29
C LEU A 71 5.96 0.87 47.64
N THR A 72 5.41 0.29 48.73
CA THR A 72 5.97 0.46 50.05
C THR A 72 7.38 -0.16 50.11
N PRO A 73 8.35 0.45 50.88
CA PRO A 73 9.72 -0.03 50.99
C PRO A 73 9.84 -1.52 51.34
N LEU A 74 8.92 -2.01 52.16
CA LEU A 74 8.87 -3.38 52.61
C LEU A 74 8.56 -4.39 51.47
N LYS A 75 7.71 -4.01 50.51
CA LYS A 75 7.43 -4.77 49.29
C LYS A 75 8.60 -4.76 48.32
N PHE A 76 9.35 -3.66 48.31
CA PHE A 76 10.54 -3.51 47.47
C PHE A 76 11.69 -4.42 47.98
N LEU A 77 11.92 -4.45 49.30
CA LEU A 77 12.92 -5.30 49.95
C LEU A 77 12.59 -6.81 49.80
N ARG A 78 11.31 -7.18 49.89
CA ARG A 78 10.85 -8.58 49.68
C ARG A 78 10.80 -8.97 48.19
N ARG A 79 11.24 -8.16 47.28
CA ARG A 79 11.09 -8.38 45.81
C ARG A 79 9.67 -8.68 45.37
N ASP A 80 8.67 -8.39 46.20
CA ASP A 80 7.24 -8.52 45.88
C ASP A 80 6.81 -7.34 44.98
N LEU A 81 7.43 -7.29 43.80
CA LEU A 81 7.19 -6.23 42.79
C LEU A 81 5.85 -6.42 42.07
N SER A 82 5.17 -7.52 42.29
CA SER A 82 3.84 -7.77 41.77
C SER A 82 2.81 -7.22 42.76
N THR A 83 2.01 -6.25 42.30
CA THR A 83 0.69 -6.03 42.90
C THR A 83 -0.13 -7.27 42.59
N SER A 84 -0.01 -8.29 43.46
CA SER A 84 -0.82 -9.49 43.40
C SER A 84 -2.28 -9.09 43.62
N LYS A 85 -2.95 -8.63 42.56
CA LYS A 85 -4.40 -8.75 42.51
C LYS A 85 -4.66 -10.24 42.62
N LYS A 86 -5.29 -10.70 43.74
CA LYS A 86 -5.80 -12.06 43.87
C LYS A 86 -6.56 -12.39 42.59
N GLN A 87 -5.89 -13.12 41.69
CA GLN A 87 -6.52 -13.54 40.45
C GLN A 87 -7.61 -14.52 40.89
N LYS A 88 -8.87 -14.13 40.69
CA LYS A 88 -10.02 -15.02 40.91
C LYS A 88 -9.76 -16.28 40.09
N ALA A 89 -9.79 -17.44 40.75
CA ALA A 89 -9.63 -18.70 40.07
C ALA A 89 -10.73 -18.85 39.01
N VAL A 90 -10.30 -18.86 37.74
CA VAL A 90 -11.23 -19.06 36.60
C VAL A 90 -11.61 -20.55 36.64
N LYS A 91 -12.93 -20.85 36.76
CA LYS A 91 -13.43 -22.22 36.59
C LYS A 91 -13.20 -22.61 35.12
N LEU A 92 -12.33 -23.61 34.93
CA LEU A 92 -12.04 -24.16 33.61
C LEU A 92 -13.00 -25.33 33.34
N PRO A 93 -13.38 -25.56 32.07
CA PRO A 93 -14.19 -26.69 31.67
C PRO A 93 -13.48 -28.03 32.01
N ASP A 94 -14.25 -29.10 32.15
CA ASP A 94 -13.75 -30.42 32.49
C ASP A 94 -13.25 -31.14 31.25
N ILE A 95 -12.02 -30.81 30.87
CA ILE A 95 -11.27 -31.34 29.71
C ILE A 95 -10.03 -32.09 30.23
N ARG A 96 -9.34 -32.83 29.33
CA ARG A 96 -8.11 -33.56 29.64
C ARG A 96 -7.11 -32.68 30.42
N PHE A 97 -6.41 -33.25 31.37
CA PHE A 97 -5.49 -32.54 32.25
C PHE A 97 -4.49 -31.62 31.51
N PHE A 98 -3.86 -32.12 30.46
CA PHE A 98 -2.89 -31.35 29.67
C PHE A 98 -3.50 -30.15 28.98
N ASP A 99 -4.71 -30.27 28.43
CA ASP A 99 -5.39 -29.17 27.74
C ASP A 99 -5.90 -28.13 28.73
N ARG A 100 -6.37 -28.56 29.89
CA ARG A 100 -6.73 -27.69 31.01
C ARG A 100 -5.52 -26.90 31.54
N PHE A 101 -4.36 -27.55 31.63
CA PHE A 101 -3.12 -26.89 32.03
C PHE A 101 -2.64 -25.87 31.00
N ARG A 102 -2.67 -26.20 29.71
CA ARG A 102 -2.36 -25.30 28.61
C ARG A 102 -3.26 -24.07 28.64
N LEU A 103 -4.58 -24.24 28.77
CA LEU A 103 -5.54 -23.15 28.85
C LEU A 103 -5.25 -22.23 30.04
N ARG A 104 -4.87 -22.83 31.19
CA ARG A 104 -4.45 -22.06 32.37
C ARG A 104 -3.22 -21.20 32.10
N ILE A 105 -2.19 -21.72 31.44
CA ILE A 105 -0.99 -20.96 31.08
C ILE A 105 -1.37 -19.76 30.18
N ILE A 106 -2.23 -19.96 29.18
CA ILE A 106 -2.67 -18.90 28.29
C ILE A 106 -3.42 -17.82 29.09
N LEU A 107 -4.38 -18.18 29.91
CA LEU A 107 -5.16 -17.26 30.71
C LEU A 107 -4.34 -16.47 31.75
N GLN A 108 -3.35 -17.11 32.36
CA GLN A 108 -2.43 -16.46 33.30
C GLN A 108 -1.51 -15.46 32.62
N ASN A 109 -1.14 -15.71 31.39
CA ASN A 109 -0.23 -14.87 30.59
C ASN A 109 -0.95 -14.03 29.51
N LYS A 110 -2.27 -13.84 29.63
CA LYS A 110 -3.09 -13.14 28.62
C LYS A 110 -2.50 -11.81 28.14
N SER A 111 -1.95 -11.00 29.05
CA SER A 111 -1.32 -9.71 28.68
C SER A 111 -0.13 -9.91 27.76
N SER A 112 0.72 -10.93 28.00
CA SER A 112 1.87 -11.22 27.15
C SER A 112 1.43 -11.75 25.77
N TYR A 113 0.37 -12.57 25.73
CA TYR A 113 -0.20 -13.06 24.47
C TYR A 113 -0.91 -11.98 23.67
N ILE A 114 -1.58 -11.01 24.32
CA ILE A 114 -2.15 -9.84 23.65
C ILE A 114 -1.03 -8.99 23.03
N THR A 115 0.05 -8.74 23.77
CA THR A 115 1.21 -8.01 23.23
C THR A 115 1.85 -8.75 22.04
N LEU A 116 1.95 -10.08 22.13
CA LEU A 116 2.40 -10.94 21.03
C LEU A 116 1.50 -10.75 19.80
N PHE A 117 0.19 -10.84 19.97
CA PHE A 117 -0.79 -10.66 18.90
C PHE A 117 -0.65 -9.29 18.22
N VAL A 118 -0.60 -8.20 19.01
CA VAL A 118 -0.43 -6.85 18.47
C VAL A 118 0.89 -6.72 17.70
N GLY A 119 1.97 -7.31 18.21
CA GLY A 119 3.25 -7.35 17.51
C GLY A 119 3.19 -8.11 16.17
N ILE A 120 2.51 -9.25 16.15
CA ILE A 120 2.29 -10.03 14.92
C ILE A 120 1.45 -9.23 13.91
N VAL A 121 0.38 -8.57 14.37
CA VAL A 121 -0.45 -7.70 13.50
C VAL A 121 0.40 -6.62 12.85
N PHE A 122 1.20 -5.90 13.65
CA PHE A 122 2.05 -4.83 13.13
C PHE A 122 3.08 -5.34 12.11
N ALA A 123 3.75 -6.46 12.42
CA ALA A 123 4.71 -7.05 11.50
C ALA A 123 4.05 -7.54 10.20
N ASN A 124 2.85 -8.14 10.30
CA ASN A 124 2.11 -8.60 9.13
C ASN A 124 1.57 -7.45 8.27
N ILE A 125 1.24 -6.29 8.84
CA ILE A 125 0.89 -5.09 8.05
C ILE A 125 2.09 -4.67 7.19
N LEU A 126 3.28 -4.57 7.77
CA LEU A 126 4.50 -4.21 7.02
C LEU A 126 4.83 -5.25 5.96
N LEU A 127 4.70 -6.54 6.30
CA LEU A 127 5.00 -7.64 5.39
C LEU A 127 4.01 -7.67 4.22
N LEU A 128 2.70 -7.50 4.49
CA LEU A 128 1.68 -7.45 3.45
C LEU A 128 1.92 -6.25 2.51
N PHE A 129 2.22 -5.08 3.07
CA PHE A 129 2.54 -3.88 2.28
C PHE A 129 3.73 -4.11 1.34
N GLY A 130 4.82 -4.68 1.85
CA GLY A 130 5.99 -4.94 1.02
C GLY A 130 5.79 -6.04 -0.04
N MET A 131 4.99 -7.08 0.28
CA MET A 131 4.78 -8.20 -0.63
C MET A 131 3.71 -7.93 -1.71
N MET A 132 2.77 -7.02 -1.45
CA MET A 132 1.69 -6.76 -2.39
C MET A 132 2.08 -5.79 -3.51
N MET A 133 3.09 -4.93 -3.31
CA MET A 133 3.38 -3.83 -4.24
C MET A 133 3.81 -4.31 -5.62
N ALA A 134 4.73 -5.28 -5.74
CA ALA A 134 5.16 -5.78 -7.03
C ALA A 134 4.00 -6.48 -7.79
N PRO A 135 3.27 -7.46 -7.20
CA PRO A 135 2.12 -8.05 -7.87
C PRO A 135 0.99 -7.06 -8.20
N LEU A 136 0.83 -5.99 -7.42
CA LEU A 136 -0.12 -4.92 -7.71
C LEU A 136 0.27 -4.18 -8.99
N LEU A 137 1.54 -3.80 -9.13
CA LEU A 137 2.04 -3.10 -10.32
C LEU A 137 2.00 -3.99 -11.56
N ASP A 138 2.36 -5.27 -11.43
CA ASP A 138 2.28 -6.25 -12.52
C ASP A 138 0.83 -6.42 -12.99
N HIS A 139 -0.10 -6.59 -12.06
CA HIS A 139 -1.53 -6.71 -12.37
C HIS A 139 -2.09 -5.45 -13.05
N TYR A 140 -1.66 -4.27 -12.60
CA TYR A 140 -2.05 -3.02 -13.22
C TYR A 140 -1.52 -2.91 -14.65
N GLN A 141 -0.28 -3.32 -14.91
CA GLN A 141 0.27 -3.37 -16.25
C GLN A 141 -0.53 -4.30 -17.16
N GLU A 142 -0.82 -5.52 -16.69
CA GLU A 142 -1.62 -6.48 -17.42
C GLU A 142 -3.03 -5.95 -17.72
N GLN A 143 -3.72 -5.40 -16.72
CA GLN A 143 -5.04 -4.78 -16.91
C GLN A 143 -5.01 -3.61 -17.88
N THR A 144 -3.97 -2.78 -17.83
CA THR A 144 -3.81 -1.64 -18.74
C THR A 144 -3.67 -2.09 -20.17
N VAL A 145 -2.88 -3.13 -20.42
CA VAL A 145 -2.70 -3.72 -21.76
C VAL A 145 -3.98 -4.39 -22.25
N ASP A 146 -4.63 -5.21 -21.42
CA ASP A 146 -5.85 -5.94 -21.77
C ASP A 146 -7.07 -5.03 -22.05
N ASN A 147 -7.08 -3.84 -21.45
CA ASN A 147 -8.15 -2.87 -21.63
C ASN A 147 -7.70 -1.60 -22.39
N MET A 148 -6.59 -1.70 -23.13
CA MET A 148 -6.18 -0.67 -24.05
C MET A 148 -7.19 -0.55 -25.19
N ILE A 149 -7.52 0.68 -25.59
CA ILE A 149 -8.51 0.93 -26.63
C ILE A 149 -7.97 0.49 -28.00
N ALA A 150 -6.74 0.90 -28.34
CA ALA A 150 -6.06 0.58 -29.58
C ALA A 150 -4.54 0.55 -29.35
N ASP A 151 -3.78 -0.15 -30.21
CA ASP A 151 -2.32 -0.22 -30.15
C ASP A 151 -1.66 1.16 -30.33
N TYR A 152 -2.30 2.03 -31.12
CA TYR A 152 -1.91 3.40 -31.32
C TYR A 152 -3.12 4.32 -31.15
N GLN A 153 -2.99 5.33 -30.29
CA GLN A 153 -3.94 6.41 -30.13
C GLN A 153 -3.24 7.70 -30.57
N TYR A 154 -3.59 8.20 -31.73
CA TYR A 154 -3.03 9.43 -32.28
C TYR A 154 -3.87 10.61 -31.83
N ILE A 155 -3.24 11.59 -31.20
CA ILE A 155 -3.82 12.87 -30.85
C ILE A 155 -3.28 13.88 -31.88
N LEU A 156 -4.17 14.57 -32.57
CA LEU A 156 -3.82 15.50 -33.64
C LEU A 156 -3.79 16.94 -33.13
N ASN A 157 -2.86 17.71 -33.68
CA ASN A 157 -2.90 19.16 -33.62
C ASN A 157 -3.92 19.65 -34.66
N VAL A 158 -5.19 19.72 -34.25
CA VAL A 158 -6.22 20.29 -35.13
C VAL A 158 -6.17 21.80 -34.97
N PRO A 159 -6.04 22.58 -36.08
CA PRO A 159 -6.20 24.03 -36.04
C PRO A 159 -7.59 24.37 -35.49
N ASP A 160 -7.68 25.45 -34.73
CA ASP A 160 -8.98 25.95 -34.27
C ASP A 160 -9.96 26.06 -35.46
N GLU A 161 -11.18 25.55 -35.25
CA GLU A 161 -12.22 25.64 -36.27
C GLU A 161 -12.38 27.12 -36.67
N ILE A 162 -12.18 27.39 -37.94
CA ILE A 162 -12.45 28.74 -38.50
C ILE A 162 -13.96 28.92 -38.40
N ASP A 163 -14.42 29.94 -37.69
CA ASP A 163 -15.83 30.28 -37.57
C ASP A 163 -16.46 30.30 -38.96
N GLU A 164 -17.67 29.77 -39.11
CA GLU A 164 -18.38 29.75 -40.41
C GLU A 164 -18.51 31.15 -41.03
N ASP A 165 -18.54 32.17 -40.20
CA ASP A 165 -18.55 33.60 -40.64
C ASP A 165 -17.25 34.01 -41.32
N ASP A 166 -16.10 33.41 -41.00
CA ASP A 166 -14.81 33.69 -41.69
C ASP A 166 -14.64 32.95 -43.00
N THR A 167 -15.53 32.02 -43.35
CA THR A 167 -15.47 31.27 -44.62
C THR A 167 -15.67 32.14 -45.88
N TYR A 168 -16.24 33.29 -45.72
CA TYR A 168 -16.45 34.25 -46.82
C TYR A 168 -15.27 35.22 -47.02
N THR A 169 -14.28 35.16 -46.17
CA THR A 169 -13.06 35.97 -46.37
C THR A 169 -12.05 35.22 -47.24
N LEU A 170 -11.32 35.98 -48.08
CA LEU A 170 -10.24 35.45 -48.93
C LEU A 170 -9.21 34.68 -48.11
N TYR A 171 -9.05 35.01 -46.84
CA TYR A 171 -8.16 34.38 -45.88
C TYR A 171 -8.68 33.01 -45.45
N GLY A 172 -9.98 32.84 -45.18
CA GLY A 172 -10.61 31.56 -44.86
C GLY A 172 -10.57 30.58 -46.03
N ALA A 173 -10.77 31.07 -47.27
CA ALA A 173 -10.63 30.23 -48.45
C ALA A 173 -9.17 29.80 -48.70
N LEU A 174 -8.19 30.66 -48.41
CA LEU A 174 -6.77 30.37 -48.58
C LEU A 174 -6.27 29.41 -47.49
N SER A 175 -6.74 29.55 -46.25
CA SER A 175 -6.39 28.66 -45.16
C SER A 175 -6.92 27.25 -45.38
N ARG A 176 -8.13 27.06 -45.90
CA ARG A 176 -8.67 25.77 -46.33
C ARG A 176 -7.84 25.08 -47.43
N PHE A 177 -7.25 25.86 -48.33
CA PHE A 177 -6.37 25.34 -49.39
C PHE A 177 -4.97 24.96 -48.86
N LEU A 178 -4.55 25.57 -47.75
CA LEU A 178 -3.22 25.39 -47.15
C LEU A 178 -3.24 24.42 -45.95
N THR A 179 -4.41 24.10 -45.41
CA THR A 179 -4.52 23.05 -44.35
C THR A 179 -4.48 21.69 -45.03
N PRO A 180 -3.47 20.87 -44.76
CA PRO A 180 -3.41 19.51 -45.26
C PRO A 180 -4.59 18.71 -44.73
N SER A 181 -5.05 17.75 -45.52
CA SER A 181 -6.04 16.79 -45.07
C SER A 181 -5.49 16.00 -43.91
N LEU A 182 -6.12 16.11 -42.75
CA LEU A 182 -5.82 15.27 -41.56
C LEU A 182 -6.46 13.89 -41.68
N GLU A 183 -7.05 13.57 -42.83
CA GLU A 183 -7.68 12.28 -43.09
C GLU A 183 -6.62 11.23 -43.48
N THR A 184 -6.68 10.09 -42.81
CA THR A 184 -5.82 8.93 -43.14
C THR A 184 -6.47 8.04 -44.18
N GLU A 185 -5.66 7.45 -45.06
CA GLU A 185 -6.10 6.43 -46.03
C GLU A 185 -6.38 5.07 -45.37
N ASN A 186 -5.96 4.90 -44.08
CA ASN A 186 -6.18 3.69 -43.34
C ASN A 186 -7.66 3.53 -42.91
N LYS A 187 -8.40 2.75 -43.69
CA LYS A 187 -9.83 2.46 -43.43
C LYS A 187 -10.15 1.75 -42.11
N LYS A 188 -9.15 1.22 -41.43
CA LYS A 188 -9.31 0.57 -40.14
C LYS A 188 -9.14 1.55 -38.97
N ALA A 189 -8.59 2.73 -39.23
CA ALA A 189 -8.48 3.75 -38.23
C ALA A 189 -9.85 4.40 -37.97
N GLU A 190 -10.21 4.55 -36.68
CA GLU A 190 -11.48 5.17 -36.28
C GLU A 190 -11.22 6.54 -35.68
N LYS A 191 -12.01 7.51 -36.10
CA LYS A 191 -11.96 8.90 -35.60
C LYS A 191 -12.54 8.96 -34.18
N PHE A 192 -11.93 9.73 -33.31
CA PHE A 192 -12.47 10.06 -32.00
C PHE A 192 -12.24 11.55 -31.68
N CYS A 193 -12.99 12.03 -30.70
CA CYS A 193 -12.81 13.35 -30.11
C CYS A 193 -12.26 13.22 -28.70
N MET A 194 -11.42 14.16 -28.29
CA MET A 194 -10.87 14.19 -26.93
C MET A 194 -10.78 15.64 -26.44
N GLU A 195 -11.15 15.83 -25.17
CA GLU A 195 -10.97 17.10 -24.46
C GLU A 195 -10.46 16.83 -23.05
N SER A 196 -9.62 17.72 -22.53
CA SER A 196 -9.09 17.62 -21.17
C SER A 196 -9.80 18.61 -20.27
N LEU A 197 -10.50 18.10 -19.28
CA LEU A 197 -11.17 18.86 -18.23
C LEU A 197 -10.50 18.60 -16.89
N GLU A 198 -10.89 19.36 -15.87
CA GLU A 198 -10.43 19.18 -14.49
C GLU A 198 -11.59 18.92 -13.55
N THR A 199 -11.34 18.12 -12.54
CA THR A 199 -12.28 17.97 -11.41
C THR A 199 -12.39 19.30 -10.66
N ILE A 200 -13.58 19.61 -10.14
CA ILE A 200 -13.77 20.82 -9.32
C ILE A 200 -13.03 20.65 -8.01
N PRO A 201 -12.11 21.56 -7.65
CA PRO A 201 -11.36 21.50 -6.43
C PRO A 201 -12.31 21.55 -5.22
N GLY A 202 -12.11 20.62 -4.29
CA GLY A 202 -12.88 20.53 -3.05
C GLY A 202 -11.95 20.25 -1.89
N LYS A 203 -12.07 19.06 -1.27
CA LYS A 203 -11.12 18.58 -0.26
C LYS A 203 -9.80 18.08 -0.85
N ARG A 204 -9.74 17.90 -2.17
CA ARG A 204 -8.59 17.43 -2.95
C ARG A 204 -8.23 18.46 -3.98
N ASP A 205 -7.00 18.42 -4.47
CA ASP A 205 -6.57 19.23 -5.61
C ASP A 205 -7.34 18.85 -6.87
N SER A 206 -7.42 19.77 -7.84
CA SER A 206 -8.00 19.47 -9.15
C SER A 206 -7.14 18.46 -9.89
N GLU A 207 -7.78 17.53 -10.59
CA GLU A 207 -7.12 16.51 -11.40
C GLU A 207 -7.65 16.52 -12.81
N SER A 208 -6.76 16.27 -13.76
CA SER A 208 -7.13 16.18 -15.17
C SER A 208 -7.98 14.93 -15.42
N VAL A 209 -9.06 15.11 -16.16
CA VAL A 209 -9.99 14.07 -16.61
C VAL A 209 -10.11 14.19 -18.12
N THR A 210 -9.81 13.10 -18.82
CA THR A 210 -9.92 13.04 -20.28
C THR A 210 -11.34 12.65 -20.68
N VAL A 211 -11.97 13.47 -21.49
CA VAL A 211 -13.31 13.20 -22.05
C VAL A 211 -13.14 12.69 -23.46
N TYR A 212 -13.66 11.49 -23.74
CA TYR A 212 -13.63 10.86 -25.06
C TYR A 212 -15.02 10.89 -25.70
N GLY A 213 -15.09 11.36 -26.94
CA GLY A 213 -16.23 11.22 -27.84
C GLY A 213 -15.93 10.14 -28.87
N THR A 214 -16.68 9.05 -28.90
CA THR A 214 -16.41 7.89 -29.75
C THR A 214 -17.56 7.59 -30.68
N GLN A 215 -17.27 6.95 -31.81
CA GLN A 215 -18.27 6.53 -32.78
C GLN A 215 -19.13 5.38 -32.21
N GLN A 216 -20.40 5.33 -32.58
CA GLN A 216 -21.25 4.19 -32.26
C GLN A 216 -20.85 2.98 -33.11
N GLY A 217 -20.86 1.78 -32.51
CA GLY A 217 -20.43 0.56 -33.16
C GLY A 217 -18.92 0.48 -33.42
N SER A 218 -18.12 1.19 -32.62
CA SER A 218 -16.66 1.17 -32.71
C SER A 218 -16.09 -0.24 -32.53
N HIS A 219 -15.12 -0.62 -33.37
CA HIS A 219 -14.40 -1.89 -33.24
C HIS A 219 -13.37 -1.88 -32.09
N TYR A 220 -12.98 -0.70 -31.63
CA TYR A 220 -11.99 -0.51 -30.56
C TYR A 220 -12.61 -0.41 -29.17
N MET A 221 -13.89 0.03 -29.11
CA MET A 221 -14.59 0.14 -27.82
C MET A 221 -15.38 -1.13 -27.50
N LYS A 222 -15.25 -1.61 -26.29
CA LYS A 222 -15.99 -2.78 -25.78
C LYS A 222 -17.46 -2.48 -25.44
N ALA A 223 -17.89 -1.23 -25.55
CA ALA A 223 -19.24 -0.78 -25.24
C ALA A 223 -19.63 0.42 -26.12
N ASP A 224 -20.91 0.51 -26.47
CA ASP A 224 -21.50 1.69 -27.09
C ASP A 224 -21.93 2.67 -26.02
N PHE A 225 -21.62 3.94 -26.22
CA PHE A 225 -21.96 4.99 -25.27
C PHE A 225 -23.26 5.70 -25.69
N PRO A 226 -24.12 6.02 -24.72
CA PRO A 226 -25.40 6.65 -25.01
C PRO A 226 -25.24 8.08 -25.54
N ASP A 227 -26.24 8.57 -26.27
CA ASP A 227 -26.30 9.95 -26.74
C ASP A 227 -26.70 10.96 -25.65
N GLU A 228 -27.13 10.47 -24.49
CA GLU A 228 -27.40 11.27 -23.29
C GLU A 228 -26.80 10.60 -22.06
N GLY A 229 -25.98 11.36 -21.31
CA GLY A 229 -25.23 10.87 -20.16
C GLY A 229 -23.88 10.30 -20.58
N VAL A 230 -23.10 9.85 -19.59
CA VAL A 230 -21.71 9.45 -19.79
C VAL A 230 -21.39 8.15 -19.06
N TYR A 231 -20.39 7.45 -19.54
CA TYR A 231 -19.71 6.42 -18.80
C TYR A 231 -18.42 7.00 -18.23
N ILE A 232 -18.03 6.56 -17.04
CA ILE A 232 -16.78 6.97 -16.40
C ILE A 232 -15.86 5.79 -16.23
N SER A 233 -14.55 6.04 -16.19
CA SER A 233 -13.59 4.97 -15.92
C SER A 233 -13.79 4.40 -14.50
N ASP A 234 -13.47 3.12 -14.35
CA ASP A 234 -13.53 2.41 -13.06
C ASP A 234 -12.67 3.08 -11.99
N GLY A 235 -11.46 3.54 -12.35
CA GLY A 235 -10.59 4.32 -11.46
C GLY A 235 -11.22 5.63 -11.01
N TYR A 236 -11.93 6.33 -11.89
CA TYR A 236 -12.63 7.56 -11.54
C TYR A 236 -13.79 7.30 -10.58
N ALA A 237 -14.61 6.26 -10.88
CA ALA A 237 -15.71 5.85 -10.03
C ALA A 237 -15.24 5.45 -8.63
N GLU A 238 -14.16 4.67 -8.54
CA GLU A 238 -13.62 4.17 -7.27
C GLU A 238 -13.00 5.29 -6.43
N LYS A 239 -12.20 6.17 -7.05
CA LYS A 239 -11.52 7.29 -6.37
C LYS A 239 -12.49 8.27 -5.71
N TYR A 240 -13.53 8.64 -6.42
CA TYR A 240 -14.53 9.63 -5.98
C TYR A 240 -15.80 8.99 -5.41
N ASN A 241 -15.84 7.64 -5.36
CA ASN A 241 -17.01 6.87 -4.89
C ASN A 241 -18.30 7.25 -5.64
N ILE A 242 -18.20 7.40 -6.97
CA ILE A 242 -19.28 7.75 -7.86
C ILE A 242 -20.02 6.48 -8.28
N LYS A 243 -21.33 6.54 -8.32
CA LYS A 243 -22.20 5.42 -8.73
C LYS A 243 -23.00 5.79 -9.97
N THR A 244 -23.49 4.76 -10.65
CA THR A 244 -24.46 4.95 -11.74
C THR A 244 -25.68 5.70 -11.24
N GLY A 245 -26.05 6.78 -11.91
CA GLY A 245 -27.14 7.70 -11.53
C GLY A 245 -26.66 9.01 -10.87
N ASP A 246 -25.40 9.09 -10.43
CA ASP A 246 -24.83 10.33 -9.89
C ASP A 246 -24.54 11.33 -11.01
N THR A 247 -24.36 12.60 -10.63
CA THR A 247 -23.94 13.66 -11.53
C THR A 247 -22.52 14.10 -11.19
N ILE A 248 -21.65 14.16 -12.20
CA ILE A 248 -20.29 14.68 -12.06
C ILE A 248 -20.20 16.09 -12.63
N TRP A 249 -19.30 16.88 -12.06
CA TRP A 249 -19.03 18.25 -12.45
C TRP A 249 -17.57 18.39 -12.82
N LEU A 250 -17.30 18.87 -14.02
CA LEU A 250 -15.94 19.11 -14.53
C LEU A 250 -15.82 20.55 -14.98
N LYS A 251 -14.61 21.10 -14.90
CA LYS A 251 -14.26 22.47 -15.26
C LYS A 251 -13.23 22.46 -16.39
N GLU A 252 -13.25 23.45 -17.25
CA GLU A 252 -12.17 23.69 -18.22
C GLU A 252 -10.84 23.98 -17.52
N THR A 253 -9.75 23.44 -18.06
CA THR A 253 -8.39 23.66 -17.53
C THR A 253 -7.95 25.13 -17.61
N TYR A 254 -8.32 25.81 -18.69
CA TYR A 254 -7.93 27.20 -18.96
C TYR A 254 -9.11 28.17 -19.05
N GLY A 255 -10.33 27.71 -18.76
CA GLY A 255 -11.56 28.51 -18.84
C GLY A 255 -12.34 28.50 -17.51
N ASP A 256 -13.46 29.20 -17.51
CA ASP A 256 -14.39 29.28 -16.39
C ASP A 256 -15.64 28.40 -16.59
N LYS A 257 -15.78 27.77 -17.76
CA LYS A 257 -16.95 26.98 -18.12
C LYS A 257 -16.96 25.68 -17.33
N THR A 258 -18.11 25.33 -16.79
CA THR A 258 -18.31 24.11 -15.99
C THR A 258 -19.35 23.23 -16.67
N TYR A 259 -19.08 21.96 -16.78
CA TYR A 259 -19.93 20.95 -17.39
C TYR A 259 -20.49 20.01 -16.34
N SER A 260 -21.74 19.60 -16.52
CA SER A 260 -22.39 18.58 -15.68
C SER A 260 -22.76 17.37 -16.52
N PHE A 261 -22.42 16.18 -16.05
CA PHE A 261 -22.71 14.93 -16.76
C PHE A 261 -23.41 13.93 -15.83
N ALA A 262 -24.50 13.35 -16.32
CA ALA A 262 -25.18 12.24 -15.62
C ALA A 262 -24.47 10.91 -15.91
N VAL A 263 -24.00 10.22 -14.89
CA VAL A 263 -23.30 8.95 -15.03
C VAL A 263 -24.29 7.82 -15.29
N LYS A 264 -24.22 7.20 -16.45
CA LYS A 264 -25.07 6.07 -16.86
C LYS A 264 -24.42 4.71 -16.63
N GLY A 265 -23.08 4.65 -16.56
CA GLY A 265 -22.35 3.42 -16.36
C GLY A 265 -20.88 3.63 -16.03
N ILE A 266 -20.21 2.52 -15.77
CA ILE A 266 -18.77 2.47 -15.50
C ILE A 266 -18.14 1.62 -16.60
N TYR A 267 -17.06 2.13 -17.18
CA TYR A 267 -16.28 1.47 -18.21
C TYR A 267 -14.90 1.10 -17.66
N VAL A 268 -14.45 -0.13 -17.88
CA VAL A 268 -13.14 -0.59 -17.39
C VAL A 268 -12.05 0.02 -18.24
N TYR A 269 -11.40 1.03 -17.72
CA TYR A 269 -10.28 1.73 -18.34
C TYR A 269 -9.29 2.21 -17.28
N PRO A 270 -8.30 1.37 -16.92
CA PRO A 270 -7.37 1.66 -15.81
C PRO A 270 -6.35 2.75 -16.13
N SER A 271 -6.19 3.14 -17.40
CA SER A 271 -5.10 4.04 -17.84
C SER A 271 -5.24 5.49 -17.37
N GLY A 272 -6.39 5.88 -16.81
CA GLY A 272 -6.58 7.24 -16.29
C GLY A 272 -8.00 7.56 -15.85
N LEU A 273 -8.18 8.76 -15.31
CA LEU A 273 -9.51 9.29 -15.01
C LEU A 273 -10.14 9.76 -16.33
N SER A 274 -11.16 9.05 -16.77
CA SER A 274 -11.74 9.28 -18.10
C SER A 274 -13.27 9.27 -18.08
N VAL A 275 -13.85 10.02 -19.00
CA VAL A 275 -15.29 10.09 -19.27
C VAL A 275 -15.49 9.71 -20.73
N PHE A 276 -16.48 8.89 -21.02
CA PHE A 276 -16.79 8.38 -22.35
C PHE A 276 -18.22 8.74 -22.72
N MET A 277 -18.41 9.26 -23.93
CA MET A 277 -19.71 9.59 -24.50
C MET A 277 -19.72 9.35 -26.01
N SER A 278 -20.90 9.42 -26.62
CA SER A 278 -20.99 9.36 -28.08
C SER A 278 -20.39 10.61 -28.71
N MET A 279 -19.81 10.48 -29.94
CA MET A 279 -19.26 11.60 -30.68
C MET A 279 -20.31 12.72 -30.95
N PRO A 280 -21.58 12.41 -31.31
CA PRO A 280 -22.60 13.45 -31.46
C PRO A 280 -22.89 14.23 -30.17
N GLN A 281 -22.86 13.52 -29.00
CA GLN A 281 -23.02 14.19 -27.71
C GLN A 281 -21.82 15.10 -27.42
N PHE A 282 -20.60 14.62 -27.68
CA PHE A 282 -19.37 15.38 -27.48
C PHE A 282 -19.41 16.69 -28.28
N CYS A 283 -19.71 16.63 -29.58
CA CYS A 283 -19.80 17.82 -30.44
C CYS A 283 -20.84 18.82 -29.92
N ARG A 284 -21.99 18.35 -29.47
CA ARG A 284 -23.03 19.25 -28.89
C ARG A 284 -22.58 19.90 -27.58
N VAL A 285 -21.89 19.15 -26.69
CA VAL A 285 -21.45 19.65 -25.38
C VAL A 285 -20.36 20.68 -25.52
N PHE A 286 -19.40 20.43 -26.40
CA PHE A 286 -18.22 21.28 -26.61
C PHE A 286 -18.40 22.28 -27.76
N GLU A 287 -19.62 22.41 -28.31
CA GLU A 287 -19.96 23.38 -29.37
C GLU A 287 -19.04 23.19 -30.60
N LYS A 288 -18.75 21.95 -30.99
CA LYS A 288 -17.96 21.59 -32.15
C LYS A 288 -18.85 21.18 -33.32
N SER A 289 -18.30 21.22 -34.54
CA SER A 289 -19.02 20.76 -35.73
C SER A 289 -19.27 19.26 -35.69
N ASP A 290 -20.30 18.75 -36.36
CA ASP A 290 -20.64 17.33 -36.42
C ASP A 290 -19.54 16.48 -37.10
N THR A 291 -18.63 17.11 -37.84
CA THR A 291 -17.50 16.46 -38.51
C THR A 291 -16.20 16.57 -37.72
N TYR A 292 -16.22 17.21 -36.56
CA TYR A 292 -15.04 17.41 -35.73
C TYR A 292 -14.48 16.11 -35.21
N PHE A 293 -13.16 15.98 -35.29
CA PHE A 293 -12.37 14.95 -34.64
C PHE A 293 -10.95 15.46 -34.39
N ASN A 294 -10.30 15.00 -33.37
CA ASN A 294 -8.92 15.35 -33.05
C ASN A 294 -8.05 14.15 -32.70
N GLY A 295 -8.46 12.95 -33.08
CA GLY A 295 -7.65 11.77 -32.91
C GLY A 295 -8.10 10.56 -33.72
N TYR A 296 -7.20 9.56 -33.76
CA TYR A 296 -7.43 8.26 -34.39
C TYR A 296 -7.05 7.13 -33.46
N PHE A 297 -7.93 6.13 -33.36
CA PHE A 297 -7.62 4.80 -32.84
C PHE A 297 -7.18 3.91 -34.01
N SER A 298 -6.05 3.24 -33.88
CA SER A 298 -5.55 2.30 -34.90
C SER A 298 -4.71 1.20 -34.27
N ASN A 299 -4.82 -0.04 -34.81
CA ASN A 299 -3.89 -1.13 -34.49
C ASN A 299 -2.72 -1.21 -35.47
N GLU A 300 -2.75 -0.40 -36.51
CA GLU A 300 -1.67 -0.29 -37.50
C GLU A 300 -1.06 1.12 -37.43
N LYS A 301 0.27 1.23 -37.61
CA LYS A 301 0.92 2.52 -37.59
C LYS A 301 0.44 3.39 -38.76
N ILE A 302 -0.06 4.57 -38.47
CA ILE A 302 -0.43 5.58 -39.47
C ILE A 302 0.84 6.31 -39.91
N THR A 303 1.09 6.34 -41.20
CA THR A 303 2.31 6.93 -41.81
C THR A 303 2.03 8.01 -42.87
N ASP A 304 0.75 8.22 -43.18
CA ASP A 304 0.27 9.15 -44.17
C ASP A 304 -0.08 10.55 -43.61
N ILE A 305 -0.05 10.67 -42.30
CA ILE A 305 -0.17 11.99 -41.62
C ILE A 305 1.23 12.49 -41.26
N GLU A 306 1.56 13.72 -41.62
CA GLU A 306 2.86 14.32 -41.27
C GLU A 306 3.01 14.43 -39.74
N GLU A 307 4.20 14.14 -39.23
CA GLU A 307 4.51 14.19 -37.77
C GLU A 307 4.23 15.57 -37.13
N ALA A 308 4.30 16.64 -37.91
CA ALA A 308 4.00 18.00 -37.46
C ALA A 308 2.53 18.19 -37.00
N TYR A 309 1.62 17.39 -37.54
CA TYR A 309 0.19 17.39 -37.17
C TYR A 309 -0.17 16.39 -36.09
N ILE A 310 0.77 15.58 -35.64
CA ILE A 310 0.57 14.63 -34.52
C ILE A 310 1.08 15.29 -33.25
N ALA A 311 0.16 15.66 -32.36
CA ALA A 311 0.50 16.23 -31.06
C ALA A 311 1.14 15.18 -30.15
N SER A 312 0.58 13.96 -30.15
CA SER A 312 1.08 12.84 -29.36
C SER A 312 0.58 11.52 -29.95
N THR A 313 1.38 10.49 -29.78
CA THR A 313 0.98 9.10 -30.04
C THR A 313 1.08 8.33 -28.74
N ILE A 314 -0.05 7.82 -28.24
CA ILE A 314 -0.09 7.00 -27.04
C ILE A 314 0.00 5.54 -27.45
N THR A 315 0.98 4.84 -26.94
CA THR A 315 1.24 3.43 -27.21
C THR A 315 1.16 2.61 -25.92
N GLN A 316 1.16 1.28 -26.05
CA GLN A 316 1.25 0.37 -24.90
C GLN A 316 2.43 0.73 -23.98
N ASP A 317 3.56 1.10 -24.59
CA ASP A 317 4.78 1.46 -23.88
C ASP A 317 4.59 2.70 -23.00
N ASP A 318 3.86 3.69 -23.48
CA ASP A 318 3.57 4.91 -22.76
C ASP A 318 2.59 4.66 -21.60
N LEU A 319 1.55 3.87 -21.82
CA LEU A 319 0.56 3.53 -20.79
C LEU A 319 1.17 2.73 -19.63
N THR A 320 2.10 1.82 -19.91
CA THR A 320 2.77 1.01 -18.89
C THR A 320 4.03 1.62 -18.31
N LYS A 321 4.49 2.75 -18.86
CA LYS A 321 5.75 3.41 -18.49
C LYS A 321 5.80 3.80 -16.99
N ILE A 322 4.71 4.35 -16.46
CA ILE A 322 4.64 4.80 -15.06
C ILE A 322 4.78 3.62 -14.10
N SER A 323 4.05 2.53 -14.32
CA SER A 323 4.12 1.35 -13.45
C SER A 323 5.47 0.65 -13.52
N ARG A 324 6.07 0.53 -14.73
CA ARG A 324 7.44 0.01 -14.89
C ARG A 324 8.48 0.90 -14.19
N GLN A 325 8.33 2.22 -14.29
CA GLN A 325 9.22 3.17 -13.62
C GLN A 325 9.11 3.05 -12.09
N LEU A 326 7.91 2.85 -11.55
CA LEU A 326 7.68 2.62 -10.13
C LEU A 326 8.31 1.31 -9.67
N ASP A 327 8.17 0.23 -10.45
CA ASP A 327 8.77 -1.07 -10.12
C ASP A 327 10.30 -0.98 -10.09
N VAL A 328 10.92 -0.41 -11.11
CA VAL A 328 12.39 -0.22 -11.17
C VAL A 328 12.90 0.69 -10.04
N SER A 329 12.19 1.77 -9.75
CA SER A 329 12.62 2.74 -8.73
C SER A 329 12.40 2.24 -7.31
N MET A 330 11.29 1.55 -7.04
CA MET A 330 10.86 1.18 -5.70
C MET A 330 10.99 -0.31 -5.38
N GLY A 331 11.21 -1.19 -6.36
CA GLY A 331 11.27 -2.64 -6.17
C GLY A 331 12.30 -3.06 -5.12
N ASN A 332 13.48 -2.49 -5.16
CA ASN A 332 14.53 -2.73 -4.15
C ASN A 332 14.11 -2.26 -2.74
N MET A 333 13.35 -1.17 -2.64
CA MET A 333 12.82 -0.67 -1.38
C MET A 333 11.76 -1.61 -0.81
N PHE A 334 10.86 -2.14 -1.63
CA PHE A 334 9.85 -3.12 -1.20
C PHE A 334 10.50 -4.41 -0.71
N GLN A 335 11.56 -4.90 -1.38
CA GLN A 335 12.33 -6.04 -0.90
C GLN A 335 12.98 -5.77 0.46
N LEU A 336 13.56 -4.58 0.66
CA LEU A 336 14.14 -4.17 1.95
C LEU A 336 13.09 -4.14 3.05
N ILE A 337 11.90 -3.59 2.77
CA ILE A 337 10.77 -3.57 3.71
C ILE A 337 10.37 -5.01 4.09
N ASN A 338 10.31 -5.94 3.13
CA ASN A 338 10.02 -7.34 3.38
C ASN A 338 11.04 -8.00 4.31
N VAL A 339 12.34 -7.82 4.03
CA VAL A 339 13.41 -8.35 4.88
C VAL A 339 13.31 -7.79 6.29
N PHE A 340 13.10 -6.47 6.41
CA PHE A 340 12.93 -5.81 7.71
C PHE A 340 11.70 -6.33 8.45
N ALA A 341 10.58 -6.50 7.78
CA ALA A 341 9.34 -7.02 8.38
C ALA A 341 9.53 -8.45 8.91
N VAL A 342 10.20 -9.32 8.17
CA VAL A 342 10.52 -10.69 8.61
C VAL A 342 11.44 -10.68 9.83
N LEU A 343 12.49 -9.86 9.82
CA LEU A 343 13.39 -9.72 10.97
C LEU A 343 12.66 -9.19 12.19
N LEU A 344 11.82 -8.19 12.04
CA LEU A 344 11.00 -7.62 13.11
C LEU A 344 10.02 -8.65 13.66
N PHE A 345 9.36 -9.43 12.80
CA PHE A 345 8.48 -10.53 13.18
C PHE A 345 9.23 -11.58 14.02
N ALA A 346 10.41 -12.03 13.55
CA ALA A 346 11.24 -12.98 14.27
C ALA A 346 11.67 -12.46 15.65
N LEU A 347 12.12 -11.22 15.71
CA LEU A 347 12.55 -10.57 16.95
C LEU A 347 11.41 -10.43 17.94
N LEU A 348 10.23 -10.01 17.50
CA LEU A 348 9.05 -9.86 18.35
C LEU A 348 8.61 -11.21 18.92
N ILE A 349 8.50 -12.25 18.10
CA ILE A 349 8.15 -13.59 18.54
C ILE A 349 9.19 -14.09 19.54
N TYR A 350 10.47 -13.94 19.23
CA TYR A 350 11.55 -14.39 20.13
C TYR A 350 11.48 -13.70 21.49
N LEU A 351 11.38 -12.36 21.52
CA LEU A 351 11.36 -11.61 22.78
C LEU A 351 10.13 -11.93 23.62
N LEU A 352 8.95 -12.02 23.00
CA LEU A 352 7.71 -12.27 23.73
C LEU A 352 7.61 -13.72 24.20
N THR A 353 8.04 -14.69 23.40
CA THR A 353 8.10 -16.10 23.82
C THR A 353 9.12 -16.29 24.96
N LYS A 354 10.28 -15.62 24.85
CA LYS A 354 11.28 -15.57 25.92
C LYS A 354 10.67 -15.05 27.23
N LEU A 355 9.93 -13.94 27.17
CA LEU A 355 9.29 -13.32 28.33
C LEU A 355 8.22 -14.22 28.95
N ILE A 356 7.48 -14.99 28.14
CA ILE A 356 6.52 -15.98 28.61
C ILE A 356 7.24 -17.11 29.40
N ILE A 357 8.36 -17.61 28.87
CA ILE A 357 9.16 -18.66 29.50
C ILE A 357 9.75 -18.14 30.81
N GLU A 358 10.36 -16.96 30.84
CA GLU A 358 10.93 -16.35 32.05
C GLU A 358 9.88 -16.12 33.13
N LYS A 359 8.66 -15.70 32.79
CA LYS A 359 7.55 -15.58 33.74
C LYS A 359 7.12 -16.92 34.35
N ASN A 360 7.28 -18.01 33.62
CA ASN A 360 6.88 -19.35 34.06
C ASN A 360 8.07 -20.19 34.53
N GLU A 361 9.26 -19.62 34.69
CA GLU A 361 10.50 -20.31 35.03
C GLU A 361 10.36 -21.11 36.36
N HIS A 362 9.76 -20.52 37.39
CA HIS A 362 9.47 -21.19 38.64
C HIS A 362 8.53 -22.39 38.46
N SER A 363 7.47 -22.23 37.68
CA SER A 363 6.53 -23.35 37.41
C SER A 363 7.18 -24.46 36.60
N ILE A 364 8.05 -24.11 35.65
CA ILE A 364 8.84 -25.05 34.84
C ILE A 364 9.80 -25.83 35.74
N SER A 365 10.53 -25.14 36.63
CA SER A 365 11.45 -25.75 37.57
C SER A 365 10.70 -26.71 38.54
N MET A 366 9.51 -26.31 39.03
CA MET A 366 8.69 -27.16 39.88
C MET A 366 8.22 -28.45 39.19
N VAL A 367 7.81 -28.36 37.92
CA VAL A 367 7.42 -29.51 37.10
C VAL A 367 8.62 -30.44 36.85
N LYS A 368 9.84 -29.90 36.68
CA LYS A 368 11.08 -30.69 36.59
C LYS A 368 11.36 -31.47 37.88
N ILE A 369 11.16 -30.86 39.08
CA ILE A 369 11.32 -31.53 40.37
C ILE A 369 10.31 -32.68 40.54
N LEU A 370 9.11 -32.55 39.98
CA LEU A 370 8.08 -33.58 39.97
C LEU A 370 8.39 -34.76 39.04
N GLY A 371 9.54 -34.75 38.35
CA GLY A 371 10.02 -35.85 37.53
C GLY A 371 9.61 -35.82 36.06
N TYR A 372 9.03 -34.68 35.56
CA TYR A 372 8.71 -34.55 34.15
C TYR A 372 9.98 -34.33 33.32
N GLU A 373 10.05 -35.00 32.19
CA GLU A 373 11.16 -34.85 31.23
C GLU A 373 11.10 -33.49 30.48
N ASN A 374 12.27 -33.06 30.01
CA ASN A 374 12.35 -31.77 29.25
C ASN A 374 11.42 -31.73 28.05
N ASP A 375 11.25 -32.84 27.34
CA ASP A 375 10.38 -32.94 26.17
C ASP A 375 8.90 -32.78 26.52
N GLU A 376 8.48 -33.32 27.65
CA GLU A 376 7.11 -33.17 28.15
C GLU A 376 6.81 -31.71 28.55
N ILE A 377 7.76 -31.06 29.21
CA ILE A 377 7.66 -29.66 29.62
C ILE A 377 7.62 -28.75 28.41
N VAL A 378 8.49 -28.98 27.44
CA VAL A 378 8.52 -28.26 26.17
C VAL A 378 7.18 -28.41 25.44
N ARG A 379 6.65 -29.63 25.37
CA ARG A 379 5.35 -29.92 24.75
C ARG A 379 4.20 -29.19 25.46
N LEU A 380 4.26 -28.99 26.75
CA LEU A 380 3.26 -28.25 27.53
C LEU A 380 3.27 -26.74 27.17
N TYR A 381 4.44 -26.12 27.12
CA TYR A 381 4.58 -24.67 26.94
C TYR A 381 4.63 -24.24 25.45
N LEU A 382 5.45 -24.92 24.63
CA LEU A 382 5.62 -24.55 23.25
C LEU A 382 4.39 -24.86 22.39
N VAL A 383 3.73 -26.02 22.60
CA VAL A 383 2.50 -26.33 21.83
C VAL A 383 1.39 -25.33 22.14
N SER A 384 1.26 -24.87 23.38
CA SER A 384 0.30 -23.83 23.75
C SER A 384 0.60 -22.52 23.01
N THR A 385 1.86 -22.14 22.97
CA THR A 385 2.31 -20.93 22.26
C THR A 385 2.15 -21.09 20.74
N SER A 386 2.41 -22.28 20.19
CA SER A 386 2.22 -22.58 18.75
C SER A 386 0.79 -22.33 18.30
N TRP A 387 -0.18 -22.82 19.06
CA TRP A 387 -1.60 -22.58 18.74
C TRP A 387 -1.95 -21.10 18.79
N VAL A 388 -1.49 -20.39 19.83
CA VAL A 388 -1.73 -18.94 19.93
C VAL A 388 -1.09 -18.19 18.78
N VAL A 389 0.14 -18.53 18.40
CA VAL A 389 0.84 -17.90 17.26
C VAL A 389 0.10 -18.20 15.94
N ALA A 390 -0.27 -19.46 15.69
CA ALA A 390 -0.98 -19.84 14.46
C ALA A 390 -2.31 -19.08 14.31
N VAL A 391 -3.12 -19.05 15.36
CA VAL A 391 -4.38 -18.29 15.40
C VAL A 391 -4.11 -16.79 15.26
N SER A 392 -3.08 -16.27 15.92
CA SER A 392 -2.71 -14.87 15.85
C SER A 392 -2.27 -14.47 14.42
N VAL A 393 -1.51 -15.32 13.73
CA VAL A 393 -1.11 -15.07 12.33
C VAL A 393 -2.35 -15.05 11.44
N LEU A 394 -3.26 -16.02 11.56
CA LEU A 394 -4.48 -16.05 10.74
C LEU A 394 -5.37 -14.83 10.96
N LEU A 395 -5.62 -14.47 12.22
CA LEU A 395 -6.43 -13.28 12.55
C LEU A 395 -5.74 -11.97 12.11
N SER A 396 -4.42 -11.93 12.23
CA SER A 396 -3.65 -10.74 11.83
C SER A 396 -3.68 -10.50 10.32
N LEU A 397 -3.77 -11.54 9.49
CA LEU A 397 -3.92 -11.38 8.03
C LEU A 397 -5.20 -10.61 7.68
N TRP A 398 -6.30 -10.95 8.32
CA TRP A 398 -7.57 -10.24 8.11
C TRP A 398 -7.49 -8.76 8.55
N ILE A 399 -6.92 -8.52 9.76
CA ILE A 399 -6.73 -7.16 10.28
C ILE A 399 -5.75 -6.37 9.40
N ALA A 400 -4.65 -6.98 8.97
CA ALA A 400 -3.67 -6.35 8.10
C ALA A 400 -4.30 -5.94 6.76
N THR A 401 -5.09 -6.82 6.14
CA THR A 401 -5.81 -6.51 4.90
C THR A 401 -6.77 -5.32 5.07
N TRP A 402 -7.55 -5.32 6.15
CA TRP A 402 -8.44 -4.21 6.43
C TRP A 402 -7.67 -2.89 6.65
N THR A 403 -6.60 -2.93 7.42
CA THR A 403 -5.76 -1.77 7.71
C THR A 403 -5.10 -1.23 6.43
N ILE A 404 -4.56 -2.13 5.60
CA ILE A 404 -3.96 -1.75 4.30
C ILE A 404 -5.00 -1.11 3.39
N LYS A 405 -6.21 -1.68 3.27
CA LYS A 405 -7.29 -1.06 2.48
C LYS A 405 -7.57 0.38 2.90
N VAL A 406 -7.65 0.62 4.20
CA VAL A 406 -7.89 1.98 4.72
C VAL A 406 -6.71 2.91 4.40
N ILE A 407 -5.49 2.48 4.69
CA ILE A 407 -4.28 3.30 4.44
C ILE A 407 -4.13 3.57 2.94
N TYR A 408 -4.37 2.56 2.10
CA TYR A 408 -4.23 2.65 0.65
C TYR A 408 -5.15 3.71 0.04
N VAL A 409 -6.42 3.73 0.46
CA VAL A 409 -7.39 4.73 0.00
C VAL A 409 -6.92 6.16 0.36
N TYR A 410 -6.39 6.35 1.58
CA TYR A 410 -5.85 7.66 1.97
C TYR A 410 -4.60 8.04 1.16
N MET A 411 -3.72 7.10 0.91
CA MET A 411 -2.49 7.33 0.15
C MET A 411 -2.80 7.63 -1.32
N MET A 412 -3.71 6.86 -1.94
CA MET A 412 -4.12 7.08 -3.33
C MET A 412 -4.99 8.33 -3.52
N ALA A 413 -5.62 8.82 -2.47
CA ALA A 413 -6.42 10.04 -2.55
C ALA A 413 -5.59 11.30 -2.90
N GLU A 414 -4.32 11.32 -2.51
CA GLU A 414 -3.37 12.41 -2.78
C GLU A 414 -2.53 12.16 -4.05
N PHE A 415 -2.63 10.97 -4.62
CA PHE A 415 -1.90 10.60 -5.84
C PHE A 415 -2.70 11.01 -7.08
N SER A 416 -2.06 11.60 -8.09
CA SER A 416 -2.71 11.92 -9.36
C SER A 416 -3.05 10.63 -10.12
N GLY A 417 -4.31 10.46 -10.50
CA GLY A 417 -4.84 9.21 -11.05
C GLY A 417 -5.33 8.24 -9.97
N TRP A 418 -5.59 6.99 -10.34
CA TRP A 418 -6.04 5.93 -9.45
C TRP A 418 -5.47 4.59 -9.83
N LEU A 419 -4.97 3.88 -8.84
CA LEU A 419 -4.51 2.50 -8.95
C LEU A 419 -5.38 1.64 -8.04
N SER A 420 -6.21 0.78 -8.63
CA SER A 420 -7.11 -0.09 -7.86
C SER A 420 -6.35 -1.10 -7.02
N LEU A 421 -6.72 -1.25 -5.76
CA LEU A 421 -6.02 -2.15 -4.83
C LEU A 421 -6.22 -3.61 -5.24
N TYR A 422 -5.15 -4.26 -5.62
CA TYR A 422 -5.10 -5.70 -5.89
C TYR A 422 -4.16 -6.40 -4.90
N ILE A 423 -4.62 -7.49 -4.30
CA ILE A 423 -3.80 -8.35 -3.42
C ILE A 423 -3.92 -9.77 -3.95
N GLU A 424 -2.84 -10.30 -4.49
CA GLU A 424 -2.78 -11.68 -4.97
C GLU A 424 -3.09 -12.67 -3.84
N PRO A 425 -4.06 -13.58 -4.00
CA PRO A 425 -4.44 -14.53 -2.93
C PRO A 425 -3.27 -15.42 -2.44
N ALA A 426 -2.30 -15.70 -3.31
CA ALA A 426 -1.12 -16.48 -2.97
C ALA A 426 -0.25 -15.81 -1.89
N ILE A 427 -0.31 -14.47 -1.75
CA ILE A 427 0.44 -13.72 -0.75
C ILE A 427 0.04 -14.16 0.66
N TYR A 428 -1.24 -14.40 0.92
CA TYR A 428 -1.72 -14.82 2.23
C TYR A 428 -1.12 -16.15 2.66
N TRP A 429 -1.02 -17.12 1.72
CA TRP A 429 -0.38 -18.40 1.98
C TRP A 429 1.13 -18.26 2.17
N LYS A 430 1.79 -17.44 1.36
CA LYS A 430 3.23 -17.13 1.52
C LYS A 430 3.50 -16.53 2.90
N MET A 431 2.70 -15.56 3.35
CA MET A 431 2.82 -14.92 4.66
C MET A 431 2.57 -15.91 5.81
N PHE A 432 1.53 -16.73 5.71
CA PHE A 432 1.23 -17.74 6.74
C PHE A 432 2.37 -18.75 6.87
N LEU A 433 2.83 -19.31 5.77
CA LEU A 433 3.93 -20.29 5.77
C LEU A 433 5.22 -19.67 6.30
N MET A 434 5.54 -18.46 5.88
CA MET A 434 6.73 -17.74 6.35
C MET A 434 6.64 -17.42 7.85
N GLY A 435 5.47 -16.98 8.33
CA GLY A 435 5.23 -16.73 9.74
C GLY A 435 5.39 -18.01 10.60
N MET A 436 4.87 -19.13 10.12
CA MET A 436 5.02 -20.42 10.79
C MET A 436 6.46 -20.96 10.75
N ALA A 437 7.18 -20.75 9.64
CA ALA A 437 8.60 -21.11 9.52
C ALA A 437 9.47 -20.32 10.50
N VAL A 438 9.27 -18.99 10.56
CA VAL A 438 9.97 -18.14 11.53
C VAL A 438 9.64 -18.56 12.97
N TYR A 439 8.37 -18.84 13.25
CA TYR A 439 7.97 -19.33 14.57
C TYR A 439 8.66 -20.68 14.91
N ALA A 440 8.71 -21.63 13.97
CA ALA A 440 9.37 -22.91 14.19
C ALA A 440 10.85 -22.73 14.54
N LEU A 441 11.54 -21.81 13.86
CA LEU A 441 12.93 -21.45 14.12
C LEU A 441 13.12 -20.87 15.54
N VAL A 442 12.23 -19.95 15.93
CA VAL A 442 12.21 -19.37 17.28
C VAL A 442 11.87 -20.45 18.33
N ALA A 443 10.92 -21.32 18.07
CA ALA A 443 10.55 -22.42 18.97
C ALA A 443 11.73 -23.37 19.24
N LEU A 444 12.53 -23.64 18.22
CA LEU A 444 13.76 -24.43 18.32
C LEU A 444 14.78 -23.76 19.26
N LEU A 445 14.97 -22.44 19.15
CA LEU A 445 15.82 -21.69 20.08
C LEU A 445 15.27 -21.73 21.53
N GLN A 446 13.97 -21.64 21.69
CA GLN A 446 13.34 -21.70 23.01
C GLN A 446 13.37 -23.09 23.64
N PHE A 447 13.33 -24.15 22.84
CA PHE A 447 13.55 -25.53 23.29
C PHE A 447 14.86 -25.64 24.03
N PHE A 448 15.98 -25.22 23.46
CA PHE A 448 17.30 -25.24 24.12
C PHE A 448 17.34 -24.38 25.38
N ARG A 449 16.55 -23.33 25.44
CA ARG A 449 16.48 -22.48 26.62
C ARG A 449 15.71 -23.15 27.77
N ILE A 450 14.56 -23.74 27.50
CA ILE A 450 13.78 -24.47 28.52
C ILE A 450 14.59 -25.64 29.12
N SER A 451 15.34 -26.35 28.28
CA SER A 451 16.20 -27.46 28.73
C SER A 451 17.29 -27.00 29.69
N LYS A 452 17.79 -25.76 29.57
CA LYS A 452 18.83 -25.16 30.41
C LYS A 452 18.32 -24.58 31.76
N ILE A 453 17.00 -24.51 31.99
CA ILE A 453 16.46 -24.00 33.27
C ILE A 453 16.82 -24.95 34.39
N PRO A 454 17.55 -24.51 35.47
CA PRO A 454 17.98 -25.37 36.55
C PRO A 454 16.82 -25.68 37.49
N MET A 455 16.86 -26.87 38.13
CA MET A 455 15.84 -27.29 39.11
C MET A 455 15.91 -26.45 40.40
N GLU A 456 17.08 -25.86 40.71
CA GLU A 456 17.30 -25.06 41.93
C GLU A 456 16.46 -23.78 41.98
N THR A 457 15.98 -23.26 40.83
CA THR A 457 15.21 -22.01 40.80
C THR A 457 13.92 -22.10 41.61
N ALA A 458 13.33 -23.28 41.75
CA ALA A 458 12.13 -23.47 42.55
C ALA A 458 12.45 -23.51 44.05
N LEU A 459 13.67 -23.88 44.45
CA LEU A 459 14.08 -24.02 45.86
C LEU A 459 14.61 -22.68 46.42
N LYS A 460 15.22 -21.82 45.59
CA LYS A 460 15.80 -20.54 46.02
C LYS A 460 14.82 -19.47 46.49
N ASN A 461 13.53 -19.66 46.33
CA ASN A 461 12.50 -18.68 46.73
C ASN A 461 11.70 -19.12 47.98
N ILE A 462 12.18 -20.10 48.75
CA ILE A 462 11.54 -20.55 49.99
C ILE A 462 12.23 -19.98 51.25
N GLU A 463 13.34 -19.24 51.07
CA GLU A 463 13.99 -18.47 52.16
C GLU A 463 13.57 -17.00 52.21
#